data_34f837dcf062448845e302c85f1a0f56
#
_entry.id   34f837dcf062448845e302c85f1a0f56
#
_cell.length_a   1.000
_cell.length_b   1.000
_cell.length_c   1.000
_cell.angle_alpha   90.00
_cell.angle_beta   90.00
_cell.angle_gamma   90.00
#
_symmetry.space_group_name_H-M   'P 1'
#
loop_
_entity.id
_entity.type
_entity.pdbx_description
1 polymer ?
#
loop_
_entity_poly.entity_id
_entity_poly.type
_entity_poly.pdbx_seq_one_letter_code
_entity_poly.pdbx_strand_id
1 'polypeptide(L)'
;MNAERRMKNEELRRKAFFFLNSKFCVLRSAFILFLILACTSRPTQQDRLKFWGLGREGEVVAQLMPEFERRTGIRVDVQQIPWTAAHEKLLTAYVGEATPDLAQMGNTWIPEFHAVGALESLTPWLQRSSTVQERDHFPGIWATNVVDDVAYGVPWYVDTRIMFYRSDLIPKAPRTWAEWVDVMQQLKRRRPDKYAILLPTNQWEEVTILALAEHAPLLNPSGTEGAFRDPRFRAAYAFFIDMFRRGFAPPVANTQVANVYQGFAEGDFAFYLTGPWNVGEFRRRLPANMQDKWATAPMPAPVASDWPGTSMAGGSSMVIFKASRRKDQAWKLIEFLSEPAQQIRFYELTGDLPAHRQAWHAPALRKDPPILSFGEQLEHVAPLPRVPEWEQIATSIYEHGEATVRGRMTIDQALADLDNKAHDVLAKRRWVLARMASK
;
A
#
# COMPACT_ATOMS: atom_id res chain seq x y z
N MET A 1 -55.97 -14.05 -82.23
CA MET A 1 -56.12 -14.22 -80.76
C MET A 1 -54.89 -14.71 -79.99
N ASN A 2 -53.85 -15.22 -80.62
CA ASN A 2 -52.62 -15.67 -79.90
C ASN A 2 -51.48 -14.63 -79.90
N ALA A 3 -51.41 -13.65 -80.79
CA ALA A 3 -50.35 -12.67 -80.85
C ALA A 3 -50.53 -11.55 -79.79
N GLU A 4 -51.76 -11.10 -79.58
CA GLU A 4 -52.07 -10.06 -78.60
C GLU A 4 -51.87 -10.54 -77.15
N ARG A 5 -52.11 -11.78 -76.84
CA ARG A 5 -51.81 -12.37 -75.52
C ARG A 5 -50.31 -12.47 -75.25
N ARG A 6 -49.49 -12.68 -76.28
CA ARG A 6 -48.04 -12.70 -76.14
C ARG A 6 -47.43 -11.31 -75.86
N MET A 7 -47.89 -10.34 -76.58
CA MET A 7 -47.43 -8.92 -76.36
C MET A 7 -47.81 -8.42 -74.99
N LYS A 8 -49.02 -8.69 -74.51
CA LYS A 8 -49.48 -8.27 -73.18
C LYS A 8 -48.72 -8.99 -72.06
N ASN A 9 -48.29 -10.21 -72.26
CA ASN A 9 -47.47 -10.94 -71.29
C ASN A 9 -45.99 -10.45 -71.26
N GLU A 10 -45.45 -9.99 -72.42
CA GLU A 10 -44.09 -9.42 -72.44
C GLU A 10 -44.06 -8.03 -71.80
N GLU A 11 -45.07 -7.23 -71.99
CA GLU A 11 -45.17 -5.88 -71.38
C GLU A 11 -45.37 -5.96 -69.85
N LEU A 12 -46.15 -6.95 -69.39
CA LEU A 12 -46.29 -7.24 -67.95
C LEU A 12 -44.97 -7.77 -67.34
N ARG A 13 -44.19 -8.57 -68.06
CA ARG A 13 -42.90 -9.04 -67.62
C ARG A 13 -41.88 -7.92 -67.56
N ARG A 14 -41.89 -6.98 -68.55
CA ARG A 14 -41.01 -5.77 -68.53
C ARG A 14 -41.38 -4.85 -67.38
N LYS A 15 -42.66 -4.61 -67.10
CA LYS A 15 -43.09 -3.76 -65.98
C LYS A 15 -42.75 -4.41 -64.62
N ALA A 16 -42.93 -5.74 -64.50
CA ALA A 16 -42.55 -6.47 -63.29
C ALA A 16 -41.02 -6.46 -63.05
N PHE A 17 -40.24 -6.57 -64.16
CA PHE A 17 -38.78 -6.53 -64.03
C PHE A 17 -38.27 -5.12 -63.65
N PHE A 18 -38.89 -4.05 -64.11
CA PHE A 18 -38.53 -2.69 -63.74
C PHE A 18 -38.94 -2.38 -62.30
N PHE A 19 -40.07 -2.87 -61.80
CA PHE A 19 -40.51 -2.69 -60.43
C PHE A 19 -39.66 -3.51 -59.44
N LEU A 20 -39.19 -4.72 -59.80
CA LEU A 20 -38.28 -5.46 -58.94
C LEU A 20 -36.89 -4.82 -58.85
N ASN A 21 -36.35 -4.31 -59.95
CA ASN A 21 -35.02 -3.64 -59.92
C ASN A 21 -35.02 -2.32 -59.15
N SER A 22 -36.09 -1.54 -59.19
CA SER A 22 -36.19 -0.27 -58.43
C SER A 22 -36.28 -0.51 -56.93
N LYS A 23 -37.01 -1.55 -56.47
CA LYS A 23 -37.08 -1.94 -55.06
C LYS A 23 -35.75 -2.51 -54.56
N PHE A 24 -34.99 -3.22 -55.42
CA PHE A 24 -33.69 -3.77 -55.09
C PHE A 24 -32.60 -2.68 -54.96
N CYS A 25 -32.66 -1.61 -55.78
CA CYS A 25 -31.77 -0.46 -55.64
C CYS A 25 -32.02 0.32 -54.37
N VAL A 26 -33.28 0.56 -53.95
CA VAL A 26 -33.63 1.28 -52.72
C VAL A 26 -33.26 0.47 -51.50
N LEU A 27 -33.41 -0.85 -51.51
CA LEU A 27 -32.95 -1.71 -50.39
C LEU A 27 -31.41 -1.75 -50.28
N ARG A 28 -30.70 -1.77 -51.40
CA ARG A 28 -29.20 -1.70 -51.37
C ARG A 28 -28.69 -0.36 -50.84
N SER A 29 -29.30 0.77 -51.21
CA SER A 29 -28.94 2.07 -50.70
C SER A 29 -29.28 2.25 -49.22
N ALA A 30 -30.43 1.73 -48.74
CA ALA A 30 -30.78 1.72 -47.34
C ALA A 30 -29.86 0.82 -46.51
N PHE A 31 -29.42 -0.32 -47.04
CA PHE A 31 -28.49 -1.22 -46.34
C PHE A 31 -27.07 -0.66 -46.25
N ILE A 32 -26.61 0.09 -47.25
CA ILE A 32 -25.33 0.80 -47.26
C ILE A 32 -25.39 1.98 -46.29
N LEU A 33 -26.48 2.74 -46.21
CA LEU A 33 -26.66 3.81 -45.22
C LEU A 33 -26.72 3.26 -43.77
N PHE A 34 -27.33 2.09 -43.57
CA PHE A 34 -27.36 1.41 -42.27
C PHE A 34 -25.99 0.87 -41.86
N LEU A 35 -25.14 0.42 -42.78
CA LEU A 35 -23.76 0.01 -42.56
C LEU A 35 -22.84 1.20 -42.24
N ILE A 36 -23.09 2.39 -42.77
CA ILE A 36 -22.31 3.60 -42.48
C ILE A 36 -22.72 4.21 -41.13
N LEU A 37 -23.99 4.09 -40.69
CA LEU A 37 -24.42 4.48 -39.36
C LEU A 37 -24.05 3.46 -38.26
N ALA A 38 -23.75 2.20 -38.60
CA ALA A 38 -23.28 1.20 -37.66
C ALA A 38 -21.76 1.32 -37.34
N CYS A 39 -21.04 2.17 -38.07
CA CYS A 39 -19.63 2.50 -37.81
C CYS A 39 -19.42 3.67 -36.82
N THR A 40 -20.45 4.10 -36.08
CA THR A 40 -20.22 4.75 -34.80
C THR A 40 -19.77 3.65 -33.85
N SER A 41 -18.46 3.42 -33.81
CA SER A 41 -17.80 2.53 -32.89
C SER A 41 -18.33 2.81 -31.47
N ARG A 42 -19.19 1.93 -30.96
CA ARG A 42 -19.35 1.84 -29.50
C ARG A 42 -17.95 1.71 -28.96
N PRO A 43 -17.52 2.56 -28.03
CA PRO A 43 -16.20 2.39 -27.42
C PRO A 43 -16.16 0.98 -26.88
N THR A 44 -15.36 0.13 -27.52
CA THR A 44 -15.16 -1.25 -27.06
C THR A 44 -14.53 -1.15 -25.66
N GLN A 45 -14.81 -2.10 -24.79
CA GLN A 45 -14.19 -2.24 -23.47
C GLN A 45 -12.65 -2.19 -23.54
N GLN A 46 -12.10 -2.32 -24.74
CA GLN A 46 -10.70 -2.20 -25.12
C GLN A 46 -10.13 -0.78 -25.03
N ASP A 47 -10.98 0.27 -24.99
CA ASP A 47 -10.53 1.68 -24.96
C ASP A 47 -10.41 2.28 -23.56
N ARG A 48 -10.62 1.51 -22.49
CA ARG A 48 -10.50 1.97 -21.12
C ARG A 48 -9.14 1.65 -20.53
N LEU A 49 -8.58 2.60 -19.79
CA LEU A 49 -7.40 2.37 -18.96
C LEU A 49 -7.77 1.46 -17.80
N LYS A 50 -7.10 0.33 -17.63
CA LYS A 50 -7.37 -0.63 -16.56
C LYS A 50 -6.56 -0.27 -15.33
N PHE A 51 -7.24 0.04 -14.24
CA PHE A 51 -6.64 0.32 -12.94
C PHE A 51 -7.10 -0.68 -11.89
N TRP A 52 -6.18 -1.39 -11.26
CA TRP A 52 -6.47 -2.25 -10.11
C TRP A 52 -6.17 -1.50 -8.81
N GLY A 53 -7.24 -1.17 -8.07
CA GLY A 53 -7.17 -0.59 -6.73
C GLY A 53 -7.42 -1.65 -5.67
N LEU A 54 -6.78 -1.53 -4.51
CA LEU A 54 -6.85 -2.52 -3.45
C LEU A 54 -7.82 -2.06 -2.35
N GLY A 55 -8.49 -3.02 -1.70
CA GLY A 55 -9.34 -2.76 -0.55
C GLY A 55 -10.35 -1.63 -0.75
N ARG A 56 -10.56 -0.85 0.30
CA ARG A 56 -11.44 0.32 0.30
C ARG A 56 -10.95 1.42 -0.64
N GLU A 57 -9.66 1.57 -0.77
CA GLU A 57 -9.02 2.58 -1.61
C GLU A 57 -9.40 2.38 -3.08
N GLY A 58 -9.45 1.11 -3.54
CA GLY A 58 -9.92 0.75 -4.87
C GLY A 58 -11.40 1.06 -5.10
N GLU A 59 -12.24 0.93 -4.05
CA GLU A 59 -13.66 1.32 -4.12
C GLU A 59 -13.81 2.85 -4.20
N VAL A 60 -13.07 3.57 -3.38
CA VAL A 60 -13.21 5.01 -3.23
C VAL A 60 -12.62 5.78 -4.41
N VAL A 61 -11.49 5.33 -4.96
CA VAL A 61 -10.83 6.03 -6.08
C VAL A 61 -11.73 6.14 -7.31
N ALA A 62 -12.67 5.23 -7.48
CA ALA A 62 -13.66 5.30 -8.55
C ALA A 62 -14.48 6.61 -8.53
N GLN A 63 -14.64 7.23 -7.35
CA GLN A 63 -15.34 8.52 -7.20
C GLN A 63 -14.54 9.72 -7.75
N LEU A 64 -13.24 9.58 -7.93
CA LEU A 64 -12.37 10.61 -8.51
C LEU A 64 -12.32 10.52 -10.04
N MET A 65 -12.65 9.35 -10.61
CA MET A 65 -12.50 9.11 -12.06
C MET A 65 -13.36 10.01 -12.95
N PRO A 66 -14.60 10.42 -12.60
CA PRO A 66 -15.37 11.33 -13.43
C PRO A 66 -14.69 12.69 -13.67
N GLU A 67 -13.93 13.19 -12.70
CA GLU A 67 -13.15 14.42 -12.87
C GLU A 67 -11.96 14.20 -13.80
N PHE A 68 -11.22 13.11 -13.63
CA PHE A 68 -10.12 12.73 -14.50
C PHE A 68 -10.57 12.55 -15.95
N GLU A 69 -11.67 11.82 -16.16
CA GLU A 69 -12.26 11.59 -17.50
C GLU A 69 -12.67 12.90 -18.18
N ARG A 70 -13.29 13.83 -17.42
CA ARG A 70 -13.67 15.15 -17.94
C ARG A 70 -12.46 16.00 -18.34
N ARG A 71 -11.35 15.93 -17.54
CA ARG A 71 -10.14 16.72 -17.78
C ARG A 71 -9.27 16.19 -18.92
N THR A 72 -9.29 14.88 -19.15
CA THR A 72 -8.34 14.20 -20.05
C THR A 72 -8.97 13.47 -21.23
N GLY A 73 -10.28 13.18 -21.16
CA GLY A 73 -10.98 12.31 -22.12
C GLY A 73 -10.66 10.83 -21.96
N ILE A 74 -9.80 10.45 -21.01
CA ILE A 74 -9.38 9.07 -20.79
C ILE A 74 -10.37 8.40 -19.84
N ARG A 75 -11.01 7.33 -20.30
CA ARG A 75 -11.91 6.51 -19.47
C ARG A 75 -11.11 5.50 -18.66
N VAL A 76 -11.46 5.35 -17.39
CA VAL A 76 -10.81 4.40 -16.48
C VAL A 76 -11.78 3.29 -16.10
N ASP A 77 -11.27 2.06 -16.11
CA ASP A 77 -11.95 0.88 -15.58
C ASP A 77 -11.26 0.48 -14.28
N VAL A 78 -11.87 0.83 -13.16
CA VAL A 78 -11.33 0.54 -11.82
C VAL A 78 -11.84 -0.81 -11.36
N GLN A 79 -10.92 -1.75 -11.14
CA GLN A 79 -11.23 -3.03 -10.51
C GLN A 79 -10.72 -3.03 -9.07
N GLN A 80 -11.64 -3.21 -8.12
CA GLN A 80 -11.29 -3.42 -6.72
C GLN A 80 -10.82 -4.86 -6.49
N ILE A 81 -9.75 -5.01 -5.69
CA ILE A 81 -9.19 -6.29 -5.26
C ILE A 81 -9.03 -6.27 -3.74
N PRO A 82 -9.52 -7.27 -2.99
CA PRO A 82 -9.27 -7.37 -1.56
C PRO A 82 -7.76 -7.42 -1.25
N TRP A 83 -7.32 -6.68 -0.23
CA TRP A 83 -5.92 -6.68 0.20
C TRP A 83 -5.35 -8.07 0.45
N THR A 84 -6.13 -8.95 1.09
CA THR A 84 -5.74 -10.32 1.42
C THR A 84 -5.46 -11.21 0.21
N ALA A 85 -5.95 -10.85 -0.96
CA ALA A 85 -5.75 -11.60 -2.21
C ALA A 85 -4.90 -10.82 -3.24
N ALA A 86 -4.55 -9.58 -2.95
CA ALA A 86 -4.00 -8.66 -3.95
C ALA A 86 -2.61 -9.08 -4.43
N HIS A 87 -1.72 -9.41 -3.53
CA HIS A 87 -0.35 -9.81 -3.85
C HIS A 87 -0.32 -11.02 -4.79
N GLU A 88 -0.99 -12.11 -4.39
CA GLU A 88 -1.07 -13.34 -5.17
C GLU A 88 -1.77 -13.12 -6.53
N LYS A 89 -2.86 -12.33 -6.53
CA LYS A 89 -3.60 -12.02 -7.76
C LYS A 89 -2.76 -11.22 -8.76
N LEU A 90 -1.96 -10.25 -8.29
CA LEU A 90 -1.06 -9.48 -9.15
C LEU A 90 0.05 -10.36 -9.75
N LEU A 91 0.65 -11.25 -8.95
CA LEU A 91 1.65 -12.22 -9.45
C LEU A 91 1.04 -13.19 -10.47
N THR A 92 -0.14 -13.74 -10.17
CA THR A 92 -0.86 -14.64 -11.10
C THR A 92 -1.21 -13.93 -12.40
N ALA A 93 -1.65 -12.67 -12.34
CA ALA A 93 -1.95 -11.88 -13.52
C ALA A 93 -0.69 -11.60 -14.36
N TYR A 94 0.46 -11.38 -13.72
CA TYR A 94 1.72 -11.23 -14.42
C TYR A 94 2.13 -12.51 -15.15
N VAL A 95 2.08 -13.66 -14.50
CA VAL A 95 2.38 -14.97 -15.12
C VAL A 95 1.42 -15.30 -16.25
N GLY A 96 0.14 -14.95 -16.09
CA GLY A 96 -0.93 -15.18 -17.08
C GLY A 96 -1.01 -14.09 -18.17
N GLU A 97 -0.06 -13.14 -18.25
CA GLU A 97 -0.06 -12.03 -19.22
C GLU A 97 -1.37 -11.20 -19.23
N ALA A 98 -2.03 -11.11 -18.07
CA ALA A 98 -3.32 -10.47 -17.88
C ALA A 98 -3.28 -9.28 -16.90
N THR A 99 -2.12 -8.63 -16.78
CA THR A 99 -1.94 -7.47 -15.90
C THR A 99 -2.81 -6.27 -16.32
N PRO A 100 -3.23 -5.42 -15.37
CA PRO A 100 -3.80 -4.11 -15.72
C PRO A 100 -2.75 -3.19 -16.35
N ASP A 101 -3.18 -1.99 -16.78
CA ASP A 101 -2.23 -0.97 -17.24
C ASP A 101 -1.44 -0.38 -16.08
N LEU A 102 -2.14 -0.09 -14.96
CA LEU A 102 -1.53 0.32 -13.69
C LEU A 102 -2.25 -0.33 -12.52
N ALA A 103 -1.56 -0.40 -11.39
CA ALA A 103 -2.14 -0.89 -10.14
C ALA A 103 -1.64 -0.10 -8.92
N GLN A 104 -2.46 -0.10 -7.90
CA GLN A 104 -2.03 0.12 -6.53
C GLN A 104 -1.19 -1.08 -6.07
N MET A 105 -0.10 -0.81 -5.37
CA MET A 105 0.82 -1.84 -4.88
C MET A 105 1.37 -1.45 -3.51
N GLY A 106 1.42 -2.40 -2.58
CA GLY A 106 2.11 -2.20 -1.31
C GLY A 106 3.59 -1.91 -1.54
N ASN A 107 4.15 -0.96 -0.79
CA ASN A 107 5.52 -0.52 -1.01
C ASN A 107 6.56 -1.65 -0.90
N THR A 108 6.35 -2.62 -0.02
CA THR A 108 7.24 -3.77 0.18
C THR A 108 7.23 -4.77 -0.98
N TRP A 109 6.21 -4.73 -1.86
CA TRP A 109 6.09 -5.65 -3.00
C TRP A 109 6.85 -5.18 -4.23
N ILE A 110 7.14 -3.89 -4.34
CA ILE A 110 7.80 -3.30 -5.52
C ILE A 110 9.10 -4.02 -5.90
N PRO A 111 10.01 -4.36 -4.97
CA PRO A 111 11.23 -5.09 -5.30
C PRO A 111 10.99 -6.46 -5.92
N GLU A 112 9.97 -7.20 -5.48
CA GLU A 112 9.61 -8.50 -6.03
C GLU A 112 9.08 -8.37 -7.46
N PHE A 113 8.13 -7.46 -7.69
CA PHE A 113 7.59 -7.22 -9.03
C PHE A 113 8.62 -6.63 -10.00
N HIS A 114 9.56 -5.83 -9.51
CA HIS A 114 10.72 -5.41 -10.27
C HIS A 114 11.62 -6.59 -10.65
N ALA A 115 11.96 -7.47 -9.70
CA ALA A 115 12.86 -8.59 -9.92
C ALA A 115 12.33 -9.60 -10.96
N VAL A 116 11.01 -9.78 -11.06
CA VAL A 116 10.40 -10.60 -12.12
C VAL A 116 10.22 -9.85 -13.44
N GLY A 117 10.56 -8.54 -13.49
CA GLY A 117 10.48 -7.72 -14.71
C GLY A 117 9.05 -7.26 -15.05
N ALA A 118 8.14 -7.24 -14.08
CA ALA A 118 6.75 -6.87 -14.29
C ALA A 118 6.51 -5.36 -14.43
N LEU A 119 7.39 -4.54 -13.82
CA LEU A 119 7.18 -3.09 -13.71
C LEU A 119 7.92 -2.30 -14.78
N GLU A 120 7.33 -1.18 -15.16
CA GLU A 120 7.93 -0.18 -16.02
C GLU A 120 8.74 0.82 -15.21
N SER A 121 9.93 1.22 -15.71
CA SER A 121 10.69 2.35 -15.15
C SER A 121 9.92 3.66 -15.33
N LEU A 122 9.72 4.40 -14.28
CA LEU A 122 9.01 5.68 -14.33
C LEU A 122 9.93 6.87 -14.63
N THR A 123 11.24 6.66 -14.71
CA THR A 123 12.25 7.71 -14.95
C THR A 123 11.93 8.64 -16.14
N PRO A 124 11.49 8.14 -17.33
CA PRO A 124 11.21 9.01 -18.46
C PRO A 124 10.06 10.00 -18.23
N TRP A 125 9.09 9.63 -17.42
CA TRP A 125 7.96 10.51 -17.06
C TRP A 125 8.31 11.45 -15.92
N LEU A 126 9.01 10.97 -14.90
CA LEU A 126 9.47 11.78 -13.78
C LEU A 126 10.34 12.96 -14.22
N GLN A 127 11.23 12.74 -15.19
CA GLN A 127 12.07 13.82 -15.74
C GLN A 127 11.29 14.94 -16.40
N ARG A 128 10.07 14.69 -16.86
CA ARG A 128 9.22 15.64 -17.58
C ARG A 128 8.05 16.16 -16.74
N SER A 129 7.74 15.49 -15.64
CA SER A 129 6.62 15.86 -14.79
C SER A 129 6.93 17.10 -13.96
N SER A 130 5.96 18.00 -13.88
CA SER A 130 5.96 19.09 -12.90
C SER A 130 5.10 18.78 -11.68
N THR A 131 4.28 17.72 -11.75
CA THR A 131 3.32 17.34 -10.70
C THR A 131 3.89 16.30 -9.75
N VAL A 132 4.70 15.37 -10.26
CA VAL A 132 5.33 14.32 -9.45
C VAL A 132 6.82 14.60 -9.37
N GLN A 133 7.27 15.04 -8.20
CA GLN A 133 8.66 15.34 -7.91
C GLN A 133 9.07 14.65 -6.62
N GLU A 134 10.26 14.05 -6.58
CA GLU A 134 10.80 13.41 -5.37
C GLU A 134 10.76 14.33 -4.14
N ARG A 135 11.19 15.60 -4.31
CA ARG A 135 11.23 16.61 -3.24
C ARG A 135 9.89 16.90 -2.59
N ASP A 136 8.78 16.59 -3.27
CA ASP A 136 7.41 16.82 -2.79
C ASP A 136 6.89 15.67 -1.93
N HIS A 137 7.71 14.62 -1.75
CA HIS A 137 7.40 13.45 -0.95
C HIS A 137 8.32 13.35 0.28
N PHE A 138 7.92 12.55 1.26
CA PHE A 138 8.79 12.20 2.39
C PHE A 138 9.94 11.31 1.89
N PRO A 139 11.20 11.62 2.20
CA PRO A 139 12.35 10.91 1.62
C PRO A 139 12.34 9.41 1.87
N GLY A 140 12.01 8.96 3.09
CA GLY A 140 11.90 7.55 3.43
C GLY A 140 10.79 6.83 2.64
N ILE A 141 9.66 7.53 2.40
CA ILE A 141 8.55 6.99 1.58
C ILE A 141 8.94 6.92 0.11
N TRP A 142 9.56 7.96 -0.44
CA TRP A 142 10.03 7.94 -1.82
C TRP A 142 11.01 6.80 -2.05
N ALA A 143 11.94 6.58 -1.12
CA ALA A 143 12.95 5.53 -1.20
C ALA A 143 12.36 4.11 -1.28
N THR A 144 11.12 3.87 -0.81
CA THR A 144 10.44 2.57 -0.95
C THR A 144 10.11 2.23 -2.40
N ASN A 145 10.07 3.21 -3.29
CA ASN A 145 9.70 3.08 -4.69
C ASN A 145 10.90 2.96 -5.65
N VAL A 146 12.11 3.08 -5.09
CA VAL A 146 13.36 3.10 -5.86
C VAL A 146 14.10 1.78 -5.65
N VAL A 147 14.39 1.07 -6.73
CA VAL A 147 15.20 -0.15 -6.75
C VAL A 147 16.33 0.08 -7.76
N ASP A 148 17.58 -0.18 -7.36
CA ASP A 148 18.77 0.03 -8.19
C ASP A 148 18.81 1.44 -8.83
N ASP A 149 18.54 2.48 -8.02
CA ASP A 149 18.49 3.89 -8.40
C ASP A 149 17.43 4.26 -9.46
N VAL A 150 16.47 3.38 -9.71
CA VAL A 150 15.37 3.58 -10.65
C VAL A 150 14.03 3.56 -9.91
N ALA A 151 13.17 4.55 -10.16
CA ALA A 151 11.82 4.59 -9.62
C ALA A 151 10.86 3.71 -10.43
N TYR A 152 10.13 2.83 -9.73
CA TYR A 152 9.12 1.92 -10.28
C TYR A 152 7.71 2.20 -9.77
N GLY A 153 7.57 3.06 -8.77
CA GLY A 153 6.29 3.48 -8.22
C GLY A 153 6.27 4.97 -7.90
N VAL A 154 5.08 5.51 -7.74
CA VAL A 154 4.83 6.86 -7.19
C VAL A 154 4.00 6.68 -5.92
N PRO A 155 4.46 7.17 -4.75
CA PRO A 155 3.68 7.09 -3.53
C PRO A 155 2.29 7.72 -3.70
N TRP A 156 1.24 6.97 -3.37
CA TRP A 156 -0.14 7.44 -3.47
C TRP A 156 -0.67 7.89 -2.13
N TYR A 157 -0.55 7.04 -1.13
CA TYR A 157 -0.78 7.40 0.26
C TYR A 157 0.31 6.76 1.13
N VAL A 158 0.45 7.29 2.34
CA VAL A 158 1.52 6.88 3.23
C VAL A 158 0.96 6.36 4.53
N ASP A 159 1.66 5.41 5.11
CA ASP A 159 1.49 5.02 6.49
C ASP A 159 2.83 4.85 7.21
N THR A 160 2.74 4.88 8.51
CA THR A 160 3.80 4.52 9.43
C THR A 160 3.16 4.08 10.75
N ARG A 161 3.91 3.48 11.63
CA ARG A 161 3.44 3.17 12.97
C ARG A 161 3.85 4.27 13.94
N ILE A 162 2.90 4.67 14.77
CA ILE A 162 3.13 5.59 15.89
C ILE A 162 2.48 5.02 17.15
N MET A 163 2.70 5.69 18.25
CA MET A 163 2.13 5.35 19.54
C MET A 163 0.74 5.97 19.70
N PHE A 164 -0.30 5.15 19.90
CA PHE A 164 -1.59 5.55 20.45
C PHE A 164 -1.58 5.29 21.96
N TYR A 165 -2.03 6.24 22.75
CA TYR A 165 -1.98 6.10 24.22
C TYR A 165 -3.18 6.72 24.94
N ARG A 166 -3.43 6.23 26.15
CA ARG A 166 -4.45 6.73 27.07
C ARG A 166 -3.96 8.02 27.71
N SER A 167 -4.39 9.18 27.22
CA SER A 167 -3.97 10.49 27.72
C SER A 167 -4.46 10.80 29.15
N ASP A 168 -5.56 10.15 29.57
CA ASP A 168 -6.06 10.23 30.95
C ASP A 168 -5.21 9.44 31.96
N LEU A 169 -4.48 8.42 31.51
CA LEU A 169 -3.58 7.61 32.35
C LEU A 169 -2.11 8.06 32.21
N ILE A 170 -1.76 8.68 31.11
CA ILE A 170 -0.41 9.05 30.70
C ILE A 170 -0.44 10.53 30.29
N PRO A 171 -0.19 11.46 31.23
CA PRO A 171 -0.28 12.91 30.96
C PRO A 171 0.71 13.41 29.90
N LYS A 172 1.83 12.72 29.70
CA LYS A 172 2.86 13.06 28.75
C LYS A 172 3.39 11.78 28.08
N ALA A 173 3.36 11.77 26.75
CA ALA A 173 3.93 10.67 25.98
C ALA A 173 5.45 10.54 26.23
N PRO A 174 5.98 9.32 26.39
CA PRO A 174 7.41 9.09 26.53
C PRO A 174 8.14 9.41 25.22
N ARG A 175 9.33 9.97 25.32
CA ARG A 175 10.20 10.28 24.18
C ARG A 175 11.37 9.31 24.05
N THR A 176 11.72 8.66 25.16
CA THR A 176 12.81 7.67 25.18
C THR A 176 12.31 6.32 25.64
N TRP A 177 13.04 5.27 25.30
CA TRP A 177 12.73 3.92 25.79
C TRP A 177 12.79 3.83 27.31
N ALA A 178 13.71 4.55 27.95
CA ALA A 178 13.79 4.62 29.41
C ALA A 178 12.51 5.23 30.00
N GLU A 179 12.07 6.40 29.48
CA GLU A 179 10.81 7.02 29.89
C GLU A 179 9.62 6.09 29.64
N TRP A 180 9.61 5.37 28.51
CA TRP A 180 8.54 4.45 28.16
C TRP A 180 8.43 3.28 29.14
N VAL A 181 9.58 2.69 29.48
CA VAL A 181 9.69 1.63 30.50
C VAL A 181 9.19 2.16 31.87
N ASP A 182 9.60 3.36 32.27
CA ASP A 182 9.18 3.95 33.55
C ASP A 182 7.66 4.17 33.60
N VAL A 183 7.06 4.68 32.52
CA VAL A 183 5.59 4.84 32.41
C VAL A 183 4.90 3.49 32.49
N MET A 184 5.35 2.49 31.71
CA MET A 184 4.77 1.13 31.74
C MET A 184 4.87 0.49 33.14
N GLN A 185 5.99 0.70 33.82
CA GLN A 185 6.18 0.21 35.18
C GLN A 185 5.25 0.88 36.20
N GLN A 186 5.03 2.20 36.03
CA GLN A 186 4.05 2.92 36.87
C GLN A 186 2.61 2.44 36.62
N LEU A 187 2.23 2.20 35.36
CA LEU A 187 0.93 1.63 35.00
C LEU A 187 0.73 0.26 35.66
N LYS A 188 1.71 -0.63 35.57
CA LYS A 188 1.69 -1.97 36.20
C LYS A 188 1.57 -1.90 37.72
N ARG A 189 2.26 -0.96 38.37
CA ARG A 189 2.13 -0.78 39.82
C ARG A 189 0.72 -0.34 40.26
N ARG A 190 0.09 0.56 39.47
CA ARG A 190 -1.26 1.07 39.75
C ARG A 190 -2.37 0.06 39.39
N ARG A 191 -2.12 -0.75 38.39
CA ARG A 191 -3.10 -1.70 37.80
C ARG A 191 -2.40 -3.03 37.48
N PRO A 192 -2.10 -3.83 38.49
CA PRO A 192 -1.28 -5.05 38.33
C PRO A 192 -1.98 -6.14 37.49
N ASP A 193 -3.32 -6.11 37.44
CA ASP A 193 -4.18 -7.01 36.65
C ASP A 193 -4.27 -6.63 35.16
N LYS A 194 -3.82 -5.43 34.77
CA LYS A 194 -3.85 -4.93 33.39
C LYS A 194 -2.47 -4.91 32.76
N TYR A 195 -2.43 -4.83 31.44
CA TYR A 195 -1.19 -4.65 30.68
C TYR A 195 -0.89 -3.16 30.44
N ALA A 196 0.34 -2.83 30.18
CA ALA A 196 0.71 -1.47 29.84
C ALA A 196 0.60 -1.21 28.33
N ILE A 197 0.92 -2.20 27.51
CA ILE A 197 0.93 -2.10 26.05
C ILE A 197 0.34 -3.37 25.42
N LEU A 198 -0.31 -3.22 24.27
CA LEU A 198 -0.66 -4.32 23.40
C LEU A 198 0.40 -4.44 22.28
N LEU A 199 1.11 -5.58 22.28
CA LEU A 199 2.06 -5.97 21.24
C LEU A 199 1.70 -7.40 20.81
N PRO A 200 1.05 -7.59 19.66
CA PRO A 200 0.72 -8.92 19.18
C PRO A 200 1.97 -9.72 18.79
N THR A 201 2.01 -11.00 19.20
CA THR A 201 3.20 -11.84 18.94
C THR A 201 3.35 -12.32 17.51
N ASN A 202 2.31 -12.17 16.68
CA ASN A 202 2.28 -12.60 15.29
C ASN A 202 2.40 -11.43 14.29
N GLN A 203 3.08 -10.37 14.68
CA GLN A 203 3.42 -9.22 13.84
C GLN A 203 4.93 -8.98 13.88
N TRP A 204 5.51 -8.71 12.74
CA TRP A 204 6.94 -8.41 12.59
C TRP A 204 7.27 -6.93 12.70
N GLU A 205 6.25 -6.07 12.52
CA GLU A 205 6.41 -4.63 12.46
C GLU A 205 6.98 -4.05 13.74
N GLU A 206 6.54 -4.52 14.90
CA GLU A 206 6.96 -3.96 16.18
C GLU A 206 8.44 -4.20 16.46
N VAL A 207 8.93 -5.42 16.20
CA VAL A 207 10.37 -5.73 16.31
C VAL A 207 11.18 -4.91 15.33
N THR A 208 10.69 -4.79 14.09
CA THR A 208 11.37 -4.07 13.01
C THR A 208 11.45 -2.58 13.29
N ILE A 209 10.37 -1.96 13.79
CA ILE A 209 10.34 -0.54 14.16
C ILE A 209 11.35 -0.24 15.29
N LEU A 210 11.41 -1.10 16.30
CA LEU A 210 12.39 -0.96 17.37
C LEU A 210 13.82 -1.10 16.82
N ALA A 211 14.05 -2.01 15.89
CA ALA A 211 15.35 -2.15 15.22
C ALA A 211 15.70 -0.92 14.38
N LEU A 212 14.75 -0.35 13.64
CA LEU A 212 14.95 0.90 12.91
C LEU A 212 15.26 2.08 13.84
N ALA A 213 14.59 2.16 14.99
CA ALA A 213 14.86 3.18 15.99
C ALA A 213 16.28 3.07 16.58
N GLU A 214 16.84 1.87 16.67
CA GLU A 214 18.26 1.61 17.02
C GLU A 214 19.22 1.78 15.82
N HIS A 215 18.72 2.20 14.66
CA HIS A 215 19.50 2.25 13.41
C HIS A 215 20.18 0.91 13.09
N ALA A 216 19.54 -0.19 13.47
CA ALA A 216 20.06 -1.53 13.23
C ALA A 216 19.89 -1.93 11.76
N PRO A 217 20.89 -2.55 11.13
CA PRO A 217 20.72 -3.17 9.85
C PRO A 217 19.84 -4.41 9.99
N LEU A 218 18.93 -4.62 9.04
CA LEU A 218 18.13 -5.84 8.94
C LEU A 218 18.81 -6.87 8.03
N LEU A 219 19.47 -6.37 6.98
CA LEU A 219 20.34 -7.14 6.09
C LEU A 219 21.68 -6.44 5.97
N ASN A 220 22.69 -7.14 5.44
CA ASN A 220 23.95 -6.52 5.07
C ASN A 220 23.76 -5.51 3.91
N PRO A 221 24.73 -4.61 3.63
CA PRO A 221 24.58 -3.57 2.59
C PRO A 221 24.28 -4.10 1.19
N SER A 222 24.71 -5.33 0.87
CA SER A 222 24.43 -5.97 -0.43
C SER A 222 23.06 -6.65 -0.49
N GLY A 223 22.32 -6.71 0.62
CA GLY A 223 21.03 -7.40 0.70
C GLY A 223 21.12 -8.90 0.45
N THR A 224 22.24 -9.53 0.84
CA THR A 224 22.54 -10.94 0.56
C THR A 224 22.62 -11.83 1.81
N GLU A 225 22.68 -11.22 2.99
CA GLU A 225 22.77 -11.91 4.28
C GLU A 225 21.93 -11.16 5.32
N GLY A 226 21.43 -11.90 6.30
CA GLY A 226 20.83 -11.31 7.51
C GLY A 226 21.87 -10.55 8.34
N ALA A 227 21.40 -9.56 9.10
CA ALA A 227 22.22 -8.82 10.05
C ALA A 227 21.61 -8.85 11.47
N PHE A 228 20.91 -9.93 11.81
CA PHE A 228 20.12 -10.02 13.03
C PHE A 228 20.98 -10.18 14.30
N ARG A 229 22.24 -10.61 14.16
CA ARG A 229 23.21 -10.63 15.28
C ARG A 229 23.96 -9.31 15.48
N ASP A 230 23.67 -8.26 14.67
CA ASP A 230 24.18 -6.90 14.95
C ASP A 230 23.77 -6.50 16.38
N PRO A 231 24.68 -5.91 17.17
CA PRO A 231 24.40 -5.53 18.56
C PRO A 231 23.18 -4.60 18.72
N ARG A 232 22.91 -3.75 17.73
CA ARG A 232 21.75 -2.83 17.73
C ARG A 232 20.45 -3.59 17.49
N PHE A 233 20.42 -4.54 16.54
CA PHE A 233 19.26 -5.41 16.36
C PHE A 233 18.99 -6.26 17.60
N ARG A 234 20.05 -6.82 18.19
CA ARG A 234 19.96 -7.55 19.43
C ARG A 234 19.39 -6.71 20.58
N ALA A 235 19.79 -5.45 20.71
CA ALA A 235 19.26 -4.53 21.71
C ALA A 235 17.76 -4.29 21.53
N ALA A 236 17.32 -3.99 20.31
CA ALA A 236 15.93 -3.79 19.96
C ALA A 236 15.07 -5.06 20.20
N TYR A 237 15.58 -6.22 19.78
CA TYR A 237 14.91 -7.49 20.00
C TYR A 237 14.81 -7.83 21.48
N ALA A 238 15.88 -7.60 22.25
CA ALA A 238 15.87 -7.80 23.70
C ALA A 238 14.86 -6.87 24.39
N PHE A 239 14.77 -5.60 23.96
CA PHE A 239 13.79 -4.65 24.46
C PHE A 239 12.36 -5.10 24.21
N PHE A 240 12.06 -5.60 22.97
CA PHE A 240 10.77 -6.20 22.65
C PHE A 240 10.43 -7.39 23.55
N ILE A 241 11.35 -8.33 23.71
CA ILE A 241 11.16 -9.51 24.57
C ILE A 241 10.98 -9.13 26.05
N ASP A 242 11.70 -8.11 26.52
CA ASP A 242 11.63 -7.64 27.91
C ASP A 242 10.24 -7.10 28.26
N MET A 243 9.51 -6.51 27.30
CA MET A 243 8.12 -6.05 27.52
C MET A 243 7.21 -7.20 27.95
N PHE A 244 7.39 -8.39 27.39
CA PHE A 244 6.62 -9.58 27.77
C PHE A 244 7.12 -10.18 29.08
N ARG A 245 8.44 -10.29 29.27
CA ARG A 245 9.05 -10.84 30.50
C ARG A 245 8.69 -10.03 31.74
N ARG A 246 8.53 -8.72 31.59
CA ARG A 246 8.11 -7.81 32.69
C ARG A 246 6.60 -7.74 32.84
N GLY A 247 5.83 -8.47 32.03
CA GLY A 247 4.37 -8.46 32.04
C GLY A 247 3.75 -7.14 31.59
N PHE A 248 4.49 -6.33 30.80
CA PHE A 248 3.94 -5.12 30.23
C PHE A 248 3.00 -5.42 29.06
N ALA A 249 3.30 -6.44 28.26
CA ALA A 249 2.50 -6.88 27.13
C ALA A 249 1.94 -8.30 27.33
N PRO A 250 0.71 -8.62 26.89
CA PRO A 250 0.17 -9.97 26.88
C PRO A 250 0.83 -10.82 25.79
N PRO A 251 1.18 -12.11 26.02
CA PRO A 251 1.75 -12.97 25.00
C PRO A 251 0.64 -13.57 24.11
N VAL A 252 -0.08 -12.71 23.36
CA VAL A 252 -1.22 -13.07 22.51
C VAL A 252 -0.98 -12.69 21.06
N ALA A 253 -1.55 -13.46 20.14
CA ALA A 253 -1.63 -13.11 18.72
C ALA A 253 -2.81 -12.15 18.47
N ASN A 254 -2.78 -11.41 17.37
CA ASN A 254 -3.88 -10.52 16.95
C ASN A 254 -5.24 -11.22 16.94
N THR A 255 -5.29 -12.44 16.45
CA THR A 255 -6.50 -13.26 16.38
C THR A 255 -7.10 -13.62 17.74
N GLN A 256 -6.32 -13.50 18.81
CA GLN A 256 -6.73 -13.77 20.19
C GLN A 256 -7.25 -12.50 20.89
N VAL A 257 -7.08 -11.32 20.28
CA VAL A 257 -7.61 -10.05 20.79
C VAL A 257 -9.02 -9.86 20.27
N ALA A 258 -10.02 -10.13 21.09
CA ALA A 258 -11.42 -10.10 20.66
C ALA A 258 -11.88 -8.72 20.15
N ASN A 259 -11.49 -7.64 20.85
CA ASN A 259 -11.82 -6.26 20.46
C ASN A 259 -10.77 -5.29 21.03
N VAL A 260 -9.88 -4.81 20.16
CA VAL A 260 -8.82 -3.86 20.53
C VAL A 260 -9.41 -2.57 21.12
N TYR A 261 -10.47 -2.05 20.54
CA TYR A 261 -11.07 -0.76 20.96
C TYR A 261 -11.76 -0.85 22.30
N GLN A 262 -12.45 -1.95 22.56
CA GLN A 262 -13.05 -2.22 23.86
C GLN A 262 -11.97 -2.39 24.93
N GLY A 263 -10.96 -3.22 24.68
CA GLY A 263 -9.85 -3.42 25.61
C GLY A 263 -9.10 -2.11 25.92
N PHE A 264 -8.89 -1.27 24.91
CA PHE A 264 -8.31 0.06 25.12
C PHE A 264 -9.22 0.96 25.97
N ALA A 265 -10.53 0.98 25.70
CA ALA A 265 -11.49 1.77 26.48
C ALA A 265 -11.57 1.30 27.95
N GLU A 266 -11.59 0.00 28.19
CA GLU A 266 -11.58 -0.61 29.53
C GLU A 266 -10.20 -0.51 30.22
N GLY A 267 -9.18 -0.08 29.45
CA GLY A 267 -7.81 0.09 29.89
C GLY A 267 -7.11 -1.25 30.17
N ASP A 268 -7.45 -2.28 29.43
CA ASP A 268 -6.69 -3.55 29.47
C ASP A 268 -5.24 -3.35 29.08
N PHE A 269 -5.00 -2.31 28.27
CA PHE A 269 -3.71 -1.75 27.94
C PHE A 269 -3.83 -0.24 27.72
N ALA A 270 -2.72 0.49 27.86
CA ALA A 270 -2.70 1.95 27.76
C ALA A 270 -1.91 2.46 26.55
N PHE A 271 -1.08 1.61 25.93
CA PHE A 271 -0.36 1.88 24.68
C PHE A 271 -0.74 0.88 23.60
N TYR A 272 -0.80 1.37 22.35
CA TYR A 272 -0.98 0.55 21.16
C TYR A 272 -0.20 1.14 19.99
N LEU A 273 0.68 0.36 19.37
CA LEU A 273 1.43 0.78 18.20
C LEU A 273 0.61 0.44 16.95
N THR A 274 0.28 1.46 16.15
CA THR A 274 -0.55 1.22 14.96
C THR A 274 -0.46 2.36 13.96
N GLY A 275 -1.13 2.21 12.81
CA GLY A 275 -1.12 3.15 11.71
C GLY A 275 -2.32 4.11 11.67
N PRO A 276 -2.35 5.01 10.66
CA PRO A 276 -3.33 6.11 10.56
C PRO A 276 -4.78 5.64 10.41
N TRP A 277 -5.03 4.47 9.83
CA TRP A 277 -6.39 3.90 9.72
C TRP A 277 -7.09 3.78 11.07
N ASN A 278 -6.33 3.62 12.16
CA ASN A 278 -6.91 3.51 13.49
C ASN A 278 -7.39 4.85 14.06
N VAL A 279 -7.02 6.00 13.52
CA VAL A 279 -7.58 7.29 13.97
C VAL A 279 -9.09 7.31 13.73
N GLY A 280 -9.54 6.93 12.54
CA GLY A 280 -10.96 6.82 12.22
C GLY A 280 -11.68 5.72 13.03
N GLU A 281 -11.02 4.58 13.25
CA GLU A 281 -11.58 3.48 14.05
C GLU A 281 -11.75 3.88 15.52
N PHE A 282 -10.78 4.55 16.13
CA PHE A 282 -10.87 5.05 17.49
C PHE A 282 -12.03 6.04 17.64
N ARG A 283 -12.21 6.94 16.68
CA ARG A 283 -13.33 7.88 16.67
C ARG A 283 -14.69 7.22 16.55
N ARG A 284 -14.79 6.14 15.77
CA ARG A 284 -16.07 5.44 15.58
C ARG A 284 -16.40 4.44 16.68
N ARG A 285 -15.38 3.76 17.23
CA ARG A 285 -15.59 2.58 18.09
C ARG A 285 -15.38 2.83 19.56
N LEU A 286 -14.61 3.85 19.94
CA LEU A 286 -14.50 4.20 21.34
C LEU A 286 -15.79 4.86 21.83
N PRO A 287 -16.24 4.55 23.06
CA PRO A 287 -17.38 5.21 23.69
C PRO A 287 -17.21 6.74 23.73
N ALA A 288 -18.32 7.48 23.76
CA ALA A 288 -18.31 8.95 23.76
C ALA A 288 -17.49 9.55 24.92
N ASN A 289 -17.52 8.94 26.10
CA ASN A 289 -16.72 9.35 27.26
C ASN A 289 -15.24 9.01 27.19
N MET A 290 -14.79 8.44 26.09
CA MET A 290 -13.39 8.10 25.82
C MET A 290 -12.77 8.93 24.69
N GLN A 291 -13.56 9.76 24.00
CA GLN A 291 -13.10 10.48 22.80
C GLN A 291 -12.02 11.53 23.11
N ASP A 292 -11.98 12.06 24.31
CA ASP A 292 -11.01 13.02 24.82
C ASP A 292 -9.89 12.38 25.68
N LYS A 293 -9.87 11.03 25.80
CA LYS A 293 -8.97 10.28 26.69
C LYS A 293 -7.91 9.48 25.94
N TRP A 294 -7.70 9.76 24.71
CA TRP A 294 -6.62 9.17 23.91
C TRP A 294 -5.89 10.23 23.10
N ALA A 295 -4.65 9.96 22.82
CA ALA A 295 -3.83 10.78 21.94
C ALA A 295 -2.83 9.91 21.19
N THR A 296 -2.12 10.52 20.25
CA THR A 296 -1.03 9.91 19.51
C THR A 296 0.27 10.66 19.77
N ALA A 297 1.38 9.96 19.61
CA ALA A 297 2.71 10.55 19.66
C ALA A 297 3.64 9.79 18.70
N PRO A 298 4.69 10.46 18.18
CA PRO A 298 5.75 9.76 17.48
C PRO A 298 6.40 8.68 18.33
N MET A 299 7.09 7.74 17.69
CA MET A 299 7.78 6.64 18.36
C MET A 299 8.86 7.14 19.30
N PRO A 300 8.97 6.55 20.50
CA PRO A 300 10.10 6.82 21.39
C PRO A 300 11.41 6.32 20.78
N ALA A 301 12.48 7.06 21.00
CA ALA A 301 13.81 6.67 20.57
C ALA A 301 14.59 5.96 21.68
N PRO A 302 15.65 5.20 21.38
CA PRO A 302 16.54 4.63 22.40
C PRO A 302 17.13 5.70 23.32
N VAL A 303 17.54 6.83 22.75
CA VAL A 303 18.10 7.98 23.46
C VAL A 303 17.43 9.29 23.03
N ALA A 304 17.50 10.32 23.86
CA ALA A 304 16.77 11.57 23.65
C ALA A 304 17.22 12.37 22.40
N SER A 305 18.47 12.23 21.97
CA SER A 305 19.00 12.88 20.77
C SER A 305 18.36 12.37 19.47
N ASP A 306 17.85 11.14 19.48
CA ASP A 306 17.33 10.44 18.30
C ASP A 306 15.80 10.51 18.21
N TRP A 307 15.17 11.26 19.11
CA TRP A 307 13.71 11.45 19.08
C TRP A 307 13.30 12.43 17.98
N PRO A 308 12.26 12.11 17.19
CA PRO A 308 11.45 10.87 17.14
C PRO A 308 12.26 9.65 16.72
N GLY A 309 11.99 8.50 17.36
CA GLY A 309 12.57 7.23 16.94
C GLY A 309 12.14 6.88 15.51
N THR A 310 13.09 6.37 14.73
CA THR A 310 12.79 5.99 13.34
C THR A 310 11.74 4.90 13.30
N SER A 311 10.68 5.09 12.50
CA SER A 311 9.65 4.09 12.22
C SER A 311 9.76 3.58 10.79
N MET A 312 8.90 2.64 10.41
CA MET A 312 8.89 2.10 9.05
C MET A 312 8.20 3.05 8.06
N ALA A 313 8.76 3.16 6.88
CA ALA A 313 8.13 3.82 5.74
C ALA A 313 7.15 2.84 5.08
N GLY A 314 5.87 3.05 5.27
CA GLY A 314 4.78 2.24 4.75
C GLY A 314 3.89 3.01 3.79
N GLY A 315 2.83 2.35 3.34
CA GLY A 315 1.82 2.89 2.44
C GLY A 315 1.72 2.13 1.14
N SER A 316 1.16 2.78 0.16
CA SER A 316 0.90 2.19 -1.14
C SER A 316 1.27 3.13 -2.27
N SER A 317 1.71 2.56 -3.37
CA SER A 317 2.18 3.29 -4.52
C SER A 317 1.41 2.88 -5.78
N MET A 318 1.38 3.76 -6.76
CA MET A 318 0.89 3.46 -8.10
C MET A 318 2.07 3.00 -8.95
N VAL A 319 1.90 1.85 -9.62
CA VAL A 319 2.89 1.26 -10.51
C VAL A 319 2.30 1.06 -11.89
N ILE A 320 3.12 1.16 -12.93
CA ILE A 320 2.75 0.86 -14.32
C ILE A 320 3.32 -0.50 -14.69
N PHE A 321 2.50 -1.39 -15.24
CA PHE A 321 2.99 -2.67 -15.73
C PHE A 321 3.71 -2.52 -17.06
N LYS A 322 4.83 -3.21 -17.21
CA LYS A 322 5.69 -3.16 -18.41
C LYS A 322 4.94 -3.61 -19.67
N ALA A 323 3.99 -4.55 -19.53
CA ALA A 323 3.16 -5.06 -20.62
C ALA A 323 2.07 -4.06 -21.09
N SER A 324 1.81 -2.98 -20.34
CA SER A 324 0.82 -1.98 -20.72
C SER A 324 1.18 -1.30 -22.05
N ARG A 325 0.18 -1.16 -22.91
CA ARG A 325 0.26 -0.37 -24.14
C ARG A 325 -0.25 1.06 -23.97
N ARG A 326 -0.68 1.44 -22.74
CA ARG A 326 -1.28 2.72 -22.38
C ARG A 326 -0.49 3.46 -21.31
N LYS A 327 0.83 3.31 -21.32
CA LYS A 327 1.71 3.84 -20.27
C LYS A 327 1.58 5.35 -20.08
N ASP A 328 1.48 6.12 -21.18
CA ASP A 328 1.30 7.58 -21.08
C ASP A 328 -0.08 7.96 -20.50
N GLN A 329 -1.13 7.17 -20.77
CA GLN A 329 -2.44 7.37 -20.16
C GLN A 329 -2.42 6.99 -18.68
N ALA A 330 -1.71 5.91 -18.33
CA ALA A 330 -1.50 5.50 -16.95
C ALA A 330 -0.72 6.57 -16.17
N TRP A 331 0.32 7.14 -16.76
CA TRP A 331 1.07 8.23 -16.15
C TRP A 331 0.19 9.48 -15.90
N LYS A 332 -0.66 9.87 -16.83
CA LYS A 332 -1.60 10.98 -16.62
C LYS A 332 -2.54 10.74 -15.43
N LEU A 333 -2.95 9.48 -15.22
CA LEU A 333 -3.75 9.14 -14.03
C LEU A 333 -2.92 9.23 -12.74
N ILE A 334 -1.67 8.79 -12.79
CA ILE A 334 -0.73 8.95 -11.66
C ILE A 334 -0.55 10.42 -11.33
N GLU A 335 -0.28 11.29 -12.30
CA GLU A 335 -0.15 12.74 -12.07
C GLU A 335 -1.43 13.33 -11.46
N PHE A 336 -2.60 12.99 -11.99
CA PHE A 336 -3.87 13.46 -11.45
C PHE A 336 -4.07 13.06 -10.00
N LEU A 337 -3.86 11.77 -9.67
CA LEU A 337 -4.01 11.27 -8.29
C LEU A 337 -2.91 11.77 -7.35
N SER A 338 -1.79 12.26 -7.88
CA SER A 338 -0.69 12.86 -7.11
C SER A 338 -0.89 14.35 -6.84
N GLU A 339 -1.86 15.01 -7.50
CA GLU A 339 -2.17 16.42 -7.21
C GLU A 339 -2.54 16.60 -5.72
N PRO A 340 -2.03 17.60 -5.01
CA PRO A 340 -2.35 17.83 -3.61
C PRO A 340 -3.86 17.88 -3.33
N ALA A 341 -4.63 18.48 -4.23
CA ALA A 341 -6.09 18.57 -4.10
C ALA A 341 -6.77 17.18 -4.16
N GLN A 342 -6.28 16.28 -5.03
CA GLN A 342 -6.83 14.94 -5.15
C GLN A 342 -6.43 14.08 -3.95
N GLN A 343 -5.22 14.24 -3.45
CA GLN A 343 -4.78 13.53 -2.24
C GLN A 343 -5.51 13.99 -0.98
N ILE A 344 -5.82 15.28 -0.85
CA ILE A 344 -6.67 15.80 0.24
C ILE A 344 -8.07 15.18 0.14
N ARG A 345 -8.67 15.20 -1.05
CA ARG A 345 -9.99 14.60 -1.26
C ARG A 345 -9.99 13.09 -0.98
N PHE A 346 -8.93 12.40 -1.38
CA PHE A 346 -8.79 10.98 -1.10
C PHE A 346 -8.69 10.71 0.40
N TYR A 347 -7.90 11.51 1.14
CA TYR A 347 -7.84 11.48 2.61
C TYR A 347 -9.21 11.69 3.25
N GLU A 348 -9.98 12.68 2.80
CA GLU A 348 -11.32 12.95 3.34
C GLU A 348 -12.30 11.77 3.16
N LEU A 349 -12.10 10.98 2.10
CA LEU A 349 -12.95 9.83 1.76
C LEU A 349 -12.50 8.53 2.45
N THR A 350 -11.19 8.34 2.64
CA THR A 350 -10.61 7.08 3.14
C THR A 350 -10.03 7.17 4.54
N GLY A 351 -9.46 8.32 4.89
CA GLY A 351 -8.58 8.50 6.04
C GLY A 351 -7.10 8.18 5.77
N ASP A 352 -6.74 7.76 4.53
CA ASP A 352 -5.37 7.47 4.15
C ASP A 352 -4.56 8.76 3.98
N LEU A 353 -3.39 8.81 4.60
CA LEU A 353 -2.59 10.02 4.68
C LEU A 353 -1.93 10.36 3.34
N PRO A 354 -1.95 11.65 2.92
CA PRO A 354 -1.35 12.08 1.67
C PRO A 354 0.15 11.80 1.59
N ALA A 355 0.61 11.30 0.44
CA ALA A 355 2.02 11.14 0.16
C ALA A 355 2.70 12.47 -0.22
N HIS A 356 1.95 13.40 -0.81
CA HIS A 356 2.44 14.71 -1.23
C HIS A 356 2.49 15.67 -0.04
N ARG A 357 3.66 16.17 0.33
CA ARG A 357 3.90 17.02 1.51
C ARG A 357 3.06 18.31 1.52
N GLN A 358 2.80 18.90 0.35
CA GLN A 358 1.97 20.11 0.26
C GLN A 358 0.53 19.86 0.72
N ALA A 359 -0.01 18.66 0.54
CA ALA A 359 -1.36 18.32 1.01
C ALA A 359 -1.50 18.44 2.55
N TRP A 360 -0.42 18.28 3.30
CA TRP A 360 -0.40 18.40 4.77
C TRP A 360 -0.65 19.83 5.27
N HIS A 361 -0.61 20.83 4.38
CA HIS A 361 -1.00 22.20 4.73
C HIS A 361 -2.52 22.40 4.76
N ALA A 362 -3.31 21.42 4.31
CA ALA A 362 -4.77 21.49 4.37
C ALA A 362 -5.29 21.57 5.81
N PRO A 363 -6.34 22.36 6.08
CA PRO A 363 -6.92 22.50 7.41
C PRO A 363 -7.37 21.18 8.04
N ALA A 364 -7.84 20.22 7.22
CA ALA A 364 -8.27 18.90 7.66
C ALA A 364 -7.14 18.08 8.32
N LEU A 365 -5.89 18.28 7.90
CA LEU A 365 -4.73 17.60 8.47
C LEU A 365 -4.06 18.45 9.57
N ARG A 366 -3.91 19.78 9.33
CA ARG A 366 -3.19 20.67 10.25
C ARG A 366 -3.87 20.90 11.60
N LYS A 367 -5.19 20.70 11.68
CA LYS A 367 -5.98 20.95 12.90
C LYS A 367 -6.33 19.67 13.65
N ASP A 368 -5.84 18.53 13.22
CA ASP A 368 -6.12 17.23 13.78
C ASP A 368 -4.91 16.71 14.57
N PRO A 369 -4.88 16.85 15.92
CA PRO A 369 -3.73 16.47 16.72
C PRO A 369 -3.25 15.02 16.50
N PRO A 370 -4.12 13.99 16.45
CA PRO A 370 -3.72 12.64 16.09
C PRO A 370 -3.00 12.54 14.74
N ILE A 371 -3.42 13.31 13.74
CA ILE A 371 -2.79 13.30 12.42
C ILE A 371 -1.46 14.04 12.40
N LEU A 372 -1.30 15.11 13.19
CA LEU A 372 -0.04 15.85 13.29
C LEU A 372 1.12 14.97 13.77
N SER A 373 0.87 14.03 14.70
CA SER A 373 1.88 13.08 15.15
C SER A 373 2.37 12.16 14.03
N PHE A 374 1.50 11.81 13.08
CA PHE A 374 1.92 11.07 11.88
C PHE A 374 2.79 11.94 10.98
N GLY A 375 2.41 13.22 10.78
CA GLY A 375 3.22 14.16 9.98
C GLY A 375 4.63 14.32 10.53
N GLU A 376 4.77 14.44 11.86
CA GLU A 376 6.08 14.49 12.53
C GLU A 376 6.85 13.16 12.35
N GLN A 377 6.20 12.02 12.54
CA GLN A 377 6.84 10.72 12.38
C GLN A 377 7.31 10.45 10.95
N LEU A 378 6.57 10.88 9.93
CA LEU A 378 6.90 10.65 8.53
C LEU A 378 8.20 11.33 8.08
N GLU A 379 8.70 12.34 8.81
CA GLU A 379 10.04 12.88 8.59
C GLU A 379 11.14 11.94 9.14
N HIS A 380 10.77 10.98 9.99
CA HIS A 380 11.65 10.04 10.68
C HIS A 380 11.22 8.60 10.38
N VAL A 381 11.20 8.23 9.10
CA VAL A 381 10.90 6.88 8.64
C VAL A 381 11.99 6.34 7.73
N ALA A 382 12.22 5.04 7.77
CA ALA A 382 13.18 4.35 6.92
C ALA A 382 12.47 3.27 6.09
N PRO A 383 12.91 3.05 4.84
CA PRO A 383 12.44 1.94 4.04
C PRO A 383 12.90 0.62 4.65
N LEU A 384 12.10 -0.42 4.49
CA LEU A 384 12.48 -1.80 4.76
C LEU A 384 13.47 -2.30 3.69
N PRO A 385 14.15 -3.42 3.91
CA PRO A 385 15.04 -4.00 2.90
C PRO A 385 14.33 -4.18 1.55
N ARG A 386 14.89 -3.58 0.50
CA ARG A 386 14.32 -3.59 -0.84
C ARG A 386 14.76 -4.85 -1.62
N VAL A 387 14.44 -6.01 -1.05
CA VAL A 387 14.74 -7.32 -1.65
C VAL A 387 13.44 -8.09 -1.87
N PRO A 388 13.33 -8.87 -2.96
CA PRO A 388 12.13 -9.66 -3.26
C PRO A 388 11.73 -10.63 -2.16
N GLU A 389 12.69 -11.08 -1.37
CA GLU A 389 12.55 -12.09 -0.33
C GLU A 389 12.09 -11.50 1.01
N TRP A 390 11.85 -10.18 1.10
CA TRP A 390 11.59 -9.51 2.37
C TRP A 390 10.40 -10.09 3.15
N GLU A 391 9.29 -10.38 2.50
CA GLU A 391 8.09 -10.89 3.18
C GLU A 391 8.35 -12.25 3.85
N GLN A 392 9.20 -13.09 3.27
CA GLN A 392 9.60 -14.38 3.88
C GLN A 392 10.50 -14.16 5.10
N ILE A 393 11.42 -13.19 5.02
CA ILE A 393 12.31 -12.83 6.13
C ILE A 393 11.48 -12.21 7.26
N ALA A 394 10.57 -11.31 6.96
CA ALA A 394 9.67 -10.65 7.90
C ALA A 394 8.80 -11.67 8.65
N THR A 395 8.26 -12.65 7.94
CA THR A 395 7.54 -13.79 8.55
C THR A 395 8.41 -14.50 9.58
N SER A 396 9.67 -14.76 9.25
CA SER A 396 10.59 -15.43 10.19
C SER A 396 10.86 -14.56 11.42
N ILE A 397 10.89 -13.22 11.31
CA ILE A 397 11.10 -12.34 12.47
C ILE A 397 10.00 -12.53 13.52
N TYR A 398 8.71 -12.52 13.13
CA TYR A 398 7.65 -12.72 14.12
C TYR A 398 7.59 -14.15 14.66
N GLU A 399 7.84 -15.16 13.84
CA GLU A 399 7.84 -16.56 14.30
C GLU A 399 8.89 -16.79 15.39
N HIS A 400 10.10 -16.26 15.21
CA HIS A 400 11.16 -16.34 16.21
C HIS A 400 10.87 -15.44 17.42
N GLY A 401 10.25 -14.25 17.17
CA GLY A 401 9.76 -13.39 18.25
C GLY A 401 8.76 -14.11 19.14
N GLU A 402 7.74 -14.72 18.57
CA GLU A 402 6.74 -15.51 19.32
C GLU A 402 7.39 -16.68 20.06
N ALA A 403 8.28 -17.44 19.40
CA ALA A 403 8.97 -18.55 20.04
C ALA A 403 9.79 -18.11 21.25
N THR A 404 10.46 -16.95 21.15
CA THR A 404 11.25 -16.38 22.25
C THR A 404 10.37 -15.85 23.38
N VAL A 405 9.27 -15.17 23.06
CA VAL A 405 8.27 -14.70 24.05
C VAL A 405 7.70 -15.88 24.84
N ARG A 406 7.44 -17.00 24.17
CA ARG A 406 6.94 -18.24 24.81
C ARG A 406 8.01 -19.09 25.49
N GLY A 407 9.27 -18.63 25.53
CA GLY A 407 10.39 -19.34 26.19
C GLY A 407 10.85 -20.62 25.47
N ARG A 408 10.46 -20.79 24.17
CA ARG A 408 10.89 -21.98 23.38
C ARG A 408 12.33 -21.87 22.88
N MET A 409 12.88 -20.66 22.85
CA MET A 409 14.26 -20.37 22.47
C MET A 409 14.80 -19.15 23.23
N THR A 410 16.11 -19.07 23.34
CA THR A 410 16.78 -17.87 23.86
C THR A 410 16.89 -16.79 22.78
N ILE A 411 17.18 -15.55 23.18
CA ILE A 411 17.44 -14.46 22.23
C ILE A 411 18.59 -14.83 21.27
N ASP A 412 19.69 -15.35 21.78
CA ASP A 412 20.86 -15.68 20.97
C ASP A 412 20.58 -16.81 19.97
N GLN A 413 19.78 -17.83 20.36
CA GLN A 413 19.29 -18.85 19.44
C GLN A 413 18.38 -18.24 18.35
N ALA A 414 17.42 -17.39 18.73
CA ALA A 414 16.52 -16.76 17.78
C ALA A 414 17.26 -15.92 16.72
N LEU A 415 18.24 -15.12 17.16
CA LEU A 415 19.00 -14.26 16.24
C LEU A 415 19.93 -15.07 15.32
N ALA A 416 20.52 -16.15 15.82
CA ALA A 416 21.33 -17.06 15.00
C ALA A 416 20.47 -17.78 13.95
N ASP A 417 19.29 -18.27 14.36
CA ASP A 417 18.36 -18.95 13.45
C ASP A 417 17.77 -17.98 12.42
N LEU A 418 17.52 -16.73 12.78
CA LEU A 418 17.10 -15.69 11.84
C LEU A 418 18.16 -15.41 10.77
N ASP A 419 19.44 -15.32 11.15
CA ASP A 419 20.52 -15.15 10.18
C ASP A 419 20.63 -16.36 9.25
N ASN A 420 20.53 -17.59 9.78
CA ASN A 420 20.53 -18.81 8.98
C ASN A 420 19.35 -18.85 8.02
N LYS A 421 18.15 -18.50 8.49
CA LYS A 421 16.96 -18.45 7.66
C LYS A 421 17.07 -17.41 6.55
N ALA A 422 17.57 -16.20 6.86
CA ALA A 422 17.83 -15.19 5.87
C ALA A 422 18.88 -15.65 4.85
N HIS A 423 19.94 -16.33 5.30
CA HIS A 423 20.93 -16.95 4.43
C HIS A 423 20.27 -17.89 3.42
N ASP A 424 19.42 -18.81 3.89
CA ASP A 424 18.75 -19.78 3.01
C ASP A 424 17.80 -19.09 2.02
N VAL A 425 16.97 -18.16 2.50
CA VAL A 425 16.01 -17.43 1.69
C VAL A 425 16.71 -16.61 0.60
N LEU A 426 17.84 -15.97 0.92
CA LEU A 426 18.62 -15.14 0.01
C LEU A 426 19.62 -15.94 -0.88
N ALA A 427 19.64 -17.26 -0.81
CA ALA A 427 20.60 -18.10 -1.58
C ALA A 427 20.51 -17.86 -3.10
N LYS A 428 19.29 -17.79 -3.65
CA LYS A 428 19.09 -17.53 -5.08
C LYS A 428 19.59 -16.14 -5.46
N ARG A 429 19.35 -15.12 -4.62
CA ARG A 429 19.82 -13.75 -4.85
C ARG A 429 21.35 -13.70 -4.90
N ARG A 430 22.05 -14.33 -3.95
CA ARG A 430 23.52 -14.44 -3.95
C ARG A 430 24.05 -15.04 -5.24
N TRP A 431 23.44 -16.14 -5.67
CA TRP A 431 23.84 -16.81 -6.91
C TRP A 431 23.66 -15.93 -8.16
N VAL A 432 22.53 -15.19 -8.24
CA VAL A 432 22.28 -14.26 -9.37
C VAL A 432 23.30 -13.15 -9.39
N LEU A 433 23.52 -12.47 -8.26
CA LEU A 433 24.46 -11.35 -8.14
C LEU A 433 25.90 -11.78 -8.44
N ALA A 434 26.33 -12.95 -7.96
CA ALA A 434 27.65 -13.48 -8.27
C ALA A 434 27.87 -13.71 -9.79
N ARG A 435 26.84 -14.17 -10.50
CA ARG A 435 26.89 -14.33 -11.97
C ARG A 435 26.90 -13.00 -12.73
N MET A 436 26.22 -11.98 -12.22
CA MET A 436 26.25 -10.65 -12.84
C MET A 436 27.61 -9.98 -12.68
N ALA A 437 28.27 -10.17 -11.54
CA ALA A 437 29.60 -9.64 -11.26
C ALA A 437 30.72 -10.34 -12.07
N SER A 438 30.47 -11.55 -12.60
CA SER A 438 31.41 -12.33 -13.41
C SER A 438 31.33 -12.11 -14.92
N LYS A 439 30.41 -11.26 -15.36
CA LYS A 439 30.26 -10.80 -16.74
C LYS A 439 30.81 -9.41 -16.94
#